data_96e572cbe2b7a72bf489fd9c8d7b9a94
#
_entry.id   96e572cbe2b7a72bf489fd9c8d7b9a94
#
_cell.length_a   1.000
_cell.length_b   1.000
_cell.length_c   1.000
_cell.angle_alpha   90.00
_cell.angle_beta   90.00
_cell.angle_gamma   90.00
#
_symmetry.space_group_name_H-M   'P 1'
#
loop_
_entity.id
_entity.type
_entity.pdbx_description
1 polymer ?
#
loop_
_entity_poly.entity_id
_entity_poly.type
_entity_poly.pdbx_seq_one_letter_code
_entity_poly.pdbx_strand_id
1 'polypeptide(L)'
;MVRHGALALAFATLAGPVVAQGLPGDPVQGRIIAERWCASCHVVSPRPVGPVGDGATPFQSIADRAATTALSLRAFLASPHGQMPDLNLTRAEMDDLISYILSLRRP
;
A
#
# COMPACT_ATOMS: atom_id res chain seq x y z
N MET A 1 -11.70 12.19 66.52
CA MET A 1 -12.47 11.85 65.32
C MET A 1 -11.73 12.46 64.11
N VAL A 2 -10.98 11.66 63.39
CA VAL A 2 -10.23 12.09 62.22
C VAL A 2 -11.05 11.68 60.99
N ARG A 3 -11.53 12.67 60.24
CA ARG A 3 -12.29 12.45 58.99
C ARG A 3 -11.29 12.36 57.82
N HIS A 4 -11.07 11.16 57.28
CA HIS A 4 -10.28 10.97 56.09
C HIS A 4 -11.16 11.29 54.86
N GLY A 5 -10.89 12.45 54.27
CA GLY A 5 -11.46 12.81 52.96
C GLY A 5 -10.70 12.08 51.87
N ALA A 6 -11.38 11.13 51.21
CA ALA A 6 -10.86 10.46 50.03
C ALA A 6 -10.95 11.42 48.81
N LEU A 7 -9.81 11.87 48.34
CA LEU A 7 -9.73 12.66 47.09
C LEU A 7 -9.73 11.69 45.91
N ALA A 8 -10.87 11.60 45.25
CA ALA A 8 -11.01 10.81 44.01
C ALA A 8 -10.43 11.63 42.84
N LEU A 9 -9.24 11.25 42.36
CA LEU A 9 -8.73 11.77 41.07
C LEU A 9 -9.48 11.12 39.94
N ALA A 10 -10.33 11.89 39.26
CA ALA A 10 -10.94 11.49 38.00
C ALA A 10 -9.91 11.62 36.88
N PHE A 11 -9.40 10.52 36.38
CA PHE A 11 -8.62 10.49 35.14
C PHE A 11 -9.58 10.62 33.97
N ALA A 12 -9.68 11.79 33.38
CA ALA A 12 -10.36 11.99 32.11
C ALA A 12 -9.47 11.47 30.97
N THR A 13 -9.78 10.29 30.42
CA THR A 13 -9.13 9.76 29.22
C THR A 13 -9.62 10.56 28.01
N LEU A 14 -8.76 11.45 27.50
CA LEU A 14 -8.96 12.12 26.22
C LEU A 14 -8.72 11.10 25.08
N ALA A 15 -9.75 10.33 24.74
CA ALA A 15 -9.74 9.54 23.52
C ALA A 15 -10.04 10.49 22.34
N GLY A 16 -9.00 11.03 21.74
CA GLY A 16 -9.12 11.77 20.48
C GLY A 16 -9.50 10.84 19.32
N PRO A 17 -10.15 11.35 18.25
CA PRO A 17 -10.46 10.53 17.09
C PRO A 17 -9.17 10.03 16.46
N VAL A 18 -9.02 8.70 16.35
CA VAL A 18 -7.96 8.08 15.56
C VAL A 18 -8.33 8.28 14.09
N VAL A 19 -7.74 9.28 13.45
CA VAL A 19 -7.86 9.45 12.01
C VAL A 19 -7.00 8.36 11.36
N ALA A 20 -7.63 7.41 10.67
CA ALA A 20 -6.92 6.46 9.84
C ALA A 20 -6.20 7.25 8.74
N GLN A 21 -4.87 7.30 8.81
CA GLN A 21 -4.05 7.93 7.79
C GLN A 21 -4.06 7.02 6.56
N GLY A 22 -4.48 7.57 5.40
CA GLY A 22 -4.40 6.88 4.13
C GLY A 22 -2.95 6.53 3.77
N LEU A 23 -2.80 5.63 2.80
CA LEU A 23 -1.47 5.30 2.27
C LEU A 23 -0.83 6.58 1.70
N PRO A 24 0.48 6.79 1.92
CA PRO A 24 1.20 7.85 1.24
C PRO A 24 1.26 7.51 -0.25
N GLY A 25 0.98 8.46 -1.12
CA GLY A 25 1.03 8.30 -2.56
C GLY A 25 -0.31 8.42 -3.25
N ASP A 26 -0.25 8.71 -4.54
CA ASP A 26 -1.41 8.90 -5.41
C ASP A 26 -1.63 7.64 -6.27
N PRO A 27 -2.74 6.90 -6.08
CA PRO A 27 -3.02 5.70 -6.86
C PRO A 27 -3.24 5.98 -8.36
N VAL A 28 -3.62 7.19 -8.74
CA VAL A 28 -3.77 7.58 -10.15
C VAL A 28 -2.39 7.68 -10.80
N GLN A 29 -1.43 8.31 -10.14
CA GLN A 29 -0.05 8.34 -10.60
C GLN A 29 0.58 6.95 -10.58
N GLY A 30 0.30 6.17 -9.56
CA GLY A 30 0.74 4.77 -9.46
C GLY A 30 0.25 3.91 -10.63
N ARG A 31 -0.98 4.11 -11.08
CA ARG A 31 -1.51 3.45 -12.27
C ARG A 31 -0.72 3.82 -13.53
N ILE A 32 -0.42 5.09 -13.72
CA ILE A 32 0.36 5.57 -14.87
C ILE A 32 1.76 4.94 -14.87
N ILE A 33 2.41 4.87 -13.72
CA ILE A 33 3.71 4.20 -13.55
C ILE A 33 3.59 2.72 -13.91
N ALA A 34 2.58 2.02 -13.41
CA ALA A 34 2.34 0.61 -13.68
C ALA A 34 2.13 0.33 -15.17
N GLU A 35 1.29 1.12 -15.82
CA GLU A 35 1.02 1.00 -17.27
C GLU A 35 2.27 1.24 -18.11
N ARG A 36 3.13 2.16 -17.68
CA ARG A 36 4.33 2.53 -18.41
C ARG A 36 5.48 1.53 -18.23
N TRP A 37 5.69 1.02 -17.02
CA TRP A 37 6.90 0.27 -16.68
C TRP A 37 6.67 -1.18 -16.33
N CYS A 38 5.46 -1.57 -15.97
CA CYS A 38 5.17 -2.91 -15.45
C CYS A 38 4.32 -3.75 -16.41
N ALA A 39 3.57 -3.10 -17.31
CA ALA A 39 2.58 -3.76 -18.16
C ALA A 39 3.18 -4.69 -19.23
N SER A 40 4.47 -4.59 -19.52
CA SER A 40 5.14 -5.51 -20.45
C SER A 40 5.22 -6.94 -19.91
N CYS A 41 5.18 -7.13 -18.58
CA CYS A 41 5.27 -8.44 -17.93
C CYS A 41 4.07 -8.74 -17.03
N HIS A 42 3.48 -7.73 -16.38
CA HIS A 42 2.36 -7.88 -15.46
C HIS A 42 1.03 -7.45 -16.11
N VAL A 43 -0.04 -8.13 -15.76
CA VAL A 43 -1.39 -7.58 -15.93
C VAL A 43 -1.61 -6.56 -14.82
N VAL A 44 -1.55 -5.28 -15.15
CA VAL A 44 -1.56 -4.18 -14.15
C VAL A 44 -2.94 -3.62 -13.87
N SER A 45 -3.94 -3.95 -14.69
CA SER A 45 -5.32 -3.49 -14.54
C SER A 45 -6.28 -4.67 -14.38
N PRO A 46 -7.32 -4.56 -13.52
CA PRO A 46 -8.36 -5.57 -13.45
C PRO A 46 -9.21 -5.66 -14.74
N ARG A 47 -9.15 -4.62 -15.57
CA ARG A 47 -9.83 -4.55 -16.88
C ARG A 47 -8.84 -4.10 -17.94
N PRO A 48 -7.90 -4.97 -18.33
CA PRO A 48 -6.91 -4.60 -19.33
C PRO A 48 -7.57 -4.35 -20.69
N VAL A 49 -7.04 -3.36 -21.43
CA VAL A 49 -7.43 -3.07 -22.79
C VAL A 49 -6.26 -3.41 -23.71
N GLY A 50 -6.50 -4.26 -24.70
CA GLY A 50 -5.47 -4.72 -25.63
C GLY A 50 -4.61 -5.87 -25.11
N PRO A 51 -3.47 -6.15 -25.77
CA PRO A 51 -2.56 -7.21 -25.34
C PRO A 51 -2.03 -6.99 -23.94
N VAL A 52 -1.95 -8.08 -23.15
CA VAL A 52 -1.43 -8.03 -21.77
C VAL A 52 -0.19 -8.89 -21.64
N GLY A 53 0.73 -8.46 -20.79
CA GLY A 53 1.86 -9.29 -20.36
C GLY A 53 1.36 -10.44 -19.47
N ASP A 54 1.93 -11.62 -19.67
CA ASP A 54 1.57 -12.86 -18.94
C ASP A 54 2.75 -13.52 -18.24
N GLY A 55 3.93 -12.89 -18.32
CA GLY A 55 5.17 -13.44 -17.75
C GLY A 55 5.31 -13.31 -16.23
N ALA A 56 4.46 -12.52 -15.58
CA ALA A 56 4.56 -12.24 -14.15
C ALA A 56 3.18 -12.22 -13.47
N THR A 57 3.17 -12.33 -12.14
CA THR A 57 1.94 -12.34 -11.34
C THR A 57 1.11 -11.08 -11.59
N PRO A 58 -0.19 -11.19 -11.89
CA PRO A 58 -1.06 -10.04 -12.04
C PRO A 58 -1.13 -9.18 -10.77
N PHE A 59 -1.23 -7.87 -10.91
CA PHE A 59 -1.33 -6.95 -9.77
C PHE A 59 -2.55 -7.23 -8.89
N GLN A 60 -3.65 -7.63 -9.47
CA GLN A 60 -4.84 -8.05 -8.72
C GLN A 60 -4.51 -9.20 -7.76
N SER A 61 -3.79 -10.21 -8.24
CA SER A 61 -3.40 -11.36 -7.43
C SER A 61 -2.41 -10.98 -6.34
N ILE A 62 -1.52 -10.03 -6.62
CA ILE A 62 -0.60 -9.49 -5.61
C ILE A 62 -1.39 -8.76 -4.52
N ALA A 63 -2.30 -7.87 -4.93
CA ALA A 63 -3.11 -7.06 -4.02
C ALA A 63 -3.97 -7.91 -3.08
N ASP A 64 -4.55 -9.00 -3.58
CA ASP A 64 -5.47 -9.85 -2.84
C ASP A 64 -4.80 -10.77 -1.80
N ARG A 65 -3.48 -10.91 -1.81
CA ARG A 65 -2.77 -11.71 -0.81
C ARG A 65 -2.81 -11.01 0.55
N ALA A 66 -3.13 -11.76 1.60
CA ALA A 66 -3.14 -11.23 2.96
C ALA A 66 -1.76 -10.69 3.42
N ALA A 67 -0.68 -11.30 2.95
CA ALA A 67 0.69 -10.89 3.26
C ALA A 67 1.16 -9.63 2.50
N THR A 68 0.40 -9.16 1.50
CA THR A 68 0.75 -7.96 0.76
C THR A 68 0.38 -6.72 1.57
N THR A 69 1.38 -5.99 2.00
CA THR A 69 1.27 -4.74 2.74
C THR A 69 2.09 -3.65 2.06
N ALA A 70 1.89 -2.40 2.44
CA ALA A 70 2.72 -1.30 1.93
C ALA A 70 4.21 -1.54 2.24
N LEU A 71 4.52 -2.05 3.42
CA LEU A 71 5.90 -2.35 3.82
C LEU A 71 6.50 -3.50 3.02
N SER A 72 5.75 -4.60 2.81
CA SER A 72 6.24 -5.72 2.02
C SER A 72 6.45 -5.37 0.55
N LEU A 73 5.56 -4.55 -0.03
CA LEU A 73 5.74 -4.05 -1.39
C LEU A 73 6.94 -3.12 -1.51
N ARG A 74 7.16 -2.26 -0.52
CA ARG A 74 8.33 -1.38 -0.49
C ARG A 74 9.63 -2.17 -0.46
N ALA A 75 9.73 -3.15 0.41
CA ALA A 75 10.91 -4.02 0.50
C ALA A 75 11.15 -4.79 -0.81
N PHE A 76 10.08 -5.30 -1.41
CA PHE A 76 10.16 -6.06 -2.65
C PHE A 76 10.57 -5.19 -3.84
N LEU A 77 9.99 -4.00 -3.99
CA LEU A 77 10.31 -3.08 -5.09
C LEU A 77 11.70 -2.43 -4.95
N ALA A 78 12.21 -2.32 -3.73
CA ALA A 78 13.55 -1.80 -3.47
C ALA A 78 14.67 -2.82 -3.70
N SER A 79 14.33 -4.10 -3.87
CA SER A 79 15.29 -5.19 -4.03
C SER A 79 15.14 -5.84 -5.40
N PRO A 80 16.24 -6.01 -6.18
CA PRO A 80 16.18 -6.78 -7.41
C PRO A 80 15.73 -8.22 -7.13
N HIS A 81 14.82 -8.76 -7.95
CA HIS A 81 14.33 -10.12 -7.79
C HIS A 81 14.02 -10.76 -9.14
N GLY A 82 14.49 -11.98 -9.32
CA GLY A 82 14.25 -12.76 -10.52
C GLY A 82 14.64 -12.01 -11.80
N GLN A 83 13.74 -12.06 -12.79
CA GLN A 83 13.90 -11.39 -14.07
C GLN A 83 13.31 -9.97 -14.11
N MET A 84 12.74 -9.50 -13.03
CA MET A 84 12.19 -8.16 -12.93
C MET A 84 13.33 -7.15 -12.86
N PRO A 85 13.40 -6.18 -13.81
CA PRO A 85 14.45 -5.17 -13.78
C PRO A 85 14.30 -4.23 -12.59
N ASP A 86 15.42 -3.70 -12.12
CA ASP A 86 15.40 -2.58 -11.17
C ASP A 86 15.01 -1.30 -11.94
N LEU A 87 13.86 -0.76 -11.60
CA LEU A 87 13.32 0.43 -12.27
C LEU A 87 13.83 1.74 -11.65
N ASN A 88 14.60 1.68 -10.58
CA ASN A 88 15.12 2.85 -9.86
C ASN A 88 14.02 3.89 -9.54
N LEU A 89 12.90 3.42 -9.05
CA LEU A 89 11.79 4.29 -8.67
C LEU A 89 12.22 5.23 -7.55
N THR A 90 11.85 6.50 -7.68
CA THR A 90 11.96 7.45 -6.57
C THR A 90 11.04 7.02 -5.44
N ARG A 91 11.26 7.57 -4.24
CA ARG A 91 10.40 7.29 -3.10
C ARG A 91 8.94 7.65 -3.38
N ALA A 92 8.69 8.79 -4.01
CA ALA A 92 7.35 9.23 -4.37
C ALA A 92 6.68 8.30 -5.39
N GLU A 93 7.40 7.90 -6.43
CA GLU A 93 6.91 6.95 -7.43
C GLU A 93 6.61 5.59 -6.80
N MET A 94 7.43 5.15 -5.87
CA MET A 94 7.19 3.90 -5.14
C MET A 94 5.94 4.01 -4.26
N ASP A 95 5.74 5.13 -3.57
CA ASP A 95 4.55 5.38 -2.77
C ASP A 95 3.28 5.38 -3.65
N ASP A 96 3.33 6.02 -4.80
CA ASP A 96 2.24 6.07 -5.76
C ASP A 96 1.90 4.67 -6.29
N LEU A 97 2.90 3.91 -6.70
CA LEU A 97 2.73 2.54 -7.20
C LEU A 97 2.16 1.61 -6.12
N ILE A 98 2.65 1.68 -4.90
CA ILE A 98 2.14 0.90 -3.76
C ILE A 98 0.67 1.24 -3.49
N SER A 99 0.33 2.53 -3.47
CA SER A 99 -1.05 2.98 -3.30
C SER A 99 -1.96 2.44 -4.39
N TYR A 100 -1.50 2.42 -5.63
CA TYR A 100 -2.25 1.83 -6.74
C TYR A 100 -2.47 0.33 -6.56
N ILE A 101 -1.40 -0.44 -6.32
CA ILE A 101 -1.51 -1.90 -6.14
C ILE A 101 -2.50 -2.23 -5.02
N LEU A 102 -2.37 -1.58 -3.86
CA LEU A 102 -3.25 -1.85 -2.72
C LEU A 102 -4.70 -1.40 -2.97
N SER A 103 -4.93 -0.40 -3.83
CA SER A 103 -6.27 0.02 -4.23
C SER A 103 -7.02 -1.05 -5.05
N LEU A 104 -6.31 -2.00 -5.62
CA LEU A 104 -6.90 -3.12 -6.38
C LEU A 104 -7.44 -4.23 -5.47
N ARG A 105 -7.12 -4.23 -4.19
CA ARG A 105 -7.55 -5.28 -3.25
C ARG A 105 -9.06 -5.36 -3.19
N ARG A 106 -9.56 -6.57 -3.38
CA ARG A 106 -10.98 -6.86 -3.21
C ARG A 106 -11.30 -7.13 -1.75
N PRO A 107 -12.49 -6.73 -1.29
CA PRO A 107 -12.93 -7.00 0.07
C PRO A 107 -13.11 -8.49 0.34
#